data_19ae19957b37b8c9d156a6701ba2d2dd
#
_entry.id   19ae19957b37b8c9d156a6701ba2d2dd
#
_cell.length_a   1.000
_cell.length_b   1.000
_cell.length_c   1.000
_cell.angle_alpha   90.00
_cell.angle_beta   90.00
_cell.angle_gamma   90.00
#
_symmetry.space_group_name_H-M   'P 1'
#
loop_
_entity.id
_entity.type
_entity.pdbx_description
1 polymer ?
#
loop_
_entity_poly.entity_id
_entity_poly.type
_entity_poly.pdbx_seq_one_letter_code
_entity_poly.pdbx_strand_id
1 'polypeptide(L)'
;MKPSTHRPTQAIIDLAAIQANIKNFKRYTGDRTEIWAVVKANGYGHGANDVAQSANDLVSGFCVSNLDEAIELRSHGIVKPILVLSGIVPEDIHIAVNLRVTVTVPSLDWLKLVAQHLEDVEMEHLKFHIKVDSGMGRIGVTTAEEAN
;
A
#
# COMPACT_ATOMS: atom_id res chain seq x y z
N MET A 1 -0.49 -18.71 1.85
CA MET A 1 -1.30 -19.96 1.72
C MET A 1 -0.33 -21.14 1.77
N LYS A 2 -0.53 -22.14 2.65
CA LYS A 2 0.36 -23.30 2.69
C LYS A 2 0.14 -24.17 1.44
N PRO A 3 1.21 -24.71 0.81
CA PRO A 3 1.08 -25.61 -0.32
C PRO A 3 0.25 -26.84 0.06
N SER A 4 -0.60 -27.31 -0.84
CA SER A 4 -1.33 -28.56 -0.65
C SER A 4 -0.39 -29.75 -0.89
N THR A 5 -0.31 -30.65 0.08
CA THR A 5 0.48 -31.90 -0.05
C THR A 5 -0.19 -32.94 -0.93
N HIS A 6 -1.45 -32.71 -1.34
CA HIS A 6 -2.26 -33.67 -2.09
C HIS A 6 -2.54 -33.23 -3.54
N ARG A 7 -1.94 -32.14 -3.98
CA ARG A 7 -2.06 -31.62 -5.37
C ARG A 7 -0.67 -31.51 -5.99
N PRO A 8 -0.46 -32.06 -7.20
CA PRO A 8 0.84 -31.97 -7.88
C PRO A 8 1.10 -30.58 -8.46
N THR A 9 0.06 -29.73 -8.59
CA THR A 9 0.19 -28.39 -9.15
C THR A 9 0.83 -27.46 -8.14
N GLN A 10 1.91 -26.80 -8.53
CA GLN A 10 2.64 -25.81 -7.72
C GLN A 10 2.85 -24.53 -8.52
N ALA A 11 2.82 -23.38 -7.83
CA ALA A 11 3.33 -22.12 -8.36
C ALA A 11 4.76 -21.93 -7.80
N ILE A 12 5.74 -21.83 -8.68
CA ILE A 12 7.13 -21.55 -8.32
C ILE A 12 7.37 -20.06 -8.57
N ILE A 13 7.71 -19.32 -7.52
CA ILE A 13 7.96 -17.87 -7.59
C ILE A 13 9.47 -17.64 -7.65
N ASP A 14 9.92 -17.02 -8.73
CA ASP A 14 11.32 -16.62 -8.91
C ASP A 14 11.49 -15.15 -8.44
N LEU A 15 11.96 -14.98 -7.22
CA LEU A 15 12.20 -13.66 -6.63
C LEU A 15 13.34 -12.91 -7.35
N ALA A 16 14.31 -13.62 -7.92
CA ALA A 16 15.39 -12.98 -8.68
C ALA A 16 14.87 -12.38 -9.99
N ALA A 17 13.92 -13.04 -10.65
CA ALA A 17 13.25 -12.49 -11.82
C ALA A 17 12.44 -11.24 -11.48
N ILE A 18 11.75 -11.19 -10.31
CA ILE A 18 11.05 -10.02 -9.84
C ILE A 18 12.03 -8.87 -9.62
N GLN A 19 13.14 -9.10 -8.92
CA GLN A 19 14.19 -8.08 -8.72
C GLN A 19 14.77 -7.58 -10.05
N ALA A 20 15.03 -8.47 -11.00
CA ALA A 20 15.53 -8.09 -12.33
C ALA A 20 14.54 -7.20 -13.07
N ASN A 21 13.23 -7.49 -12.98
CA ASN A 21 12.18 -6.67 -13.57
C ASN A 21 12.13 -5.27 -12.94
N ILE A 22 12.20 -5.15 -11.61
CA ILE A 22 12.25 -3.84 -10.93
C ILE A 22 13.46 -3.04 -11.39
N LYS A 23 14.65 -3.65 -11.48
CA LYS A 23 15.87 -3.00 -11.97
C LYS A 23 15.73 -2.56 -13.43
N ASN A 24 15.05 -3.34 -14.27
CA ASN A 24 14.76 -2.96 -15.65
C ASN A 24 13.83 -1.75 -15.73
N PHE A 25 12.74 -1.74 -14.93
CA PHE A 25 11.86 -0.58 -14.82
C PHE A 25 12.63 0.67 -14.37
N LYS A 26 13.49 0.56 -13.36
CA LYS A 26 14.30 1.68 -12.87
C LYS A 26 15.19 2.25 -13.97
N ARG A 27 15.85 1.37 -14.74
CA ARG A 27 16.67 1.83 -15.90
C ARG A 27 15.84 2.54 -16.98
N TYR A 28 14.62 2.05 -17.23
CA TYR A 28 13.73 2.64 -18.23
C TYR A 28 13.16 3.99 -17.80
N THR A 29 12.73 4.11 -16.52
CA THR A 29 12.11 5.34 -15.99
C THR A 29 13.13 6.40 -15.56
N GLY A 30 14.39 6.01 -15.35
CA GLY A 30 15.47 6.89 -14.89
C GLY A 30 15.46 7.16 -13.38
N ASP A 31 16.52 7.82 -12.91
CA ASP A 31 16.77 7.98 -11.47
C ASP A 31 15.83 8.96 -10.77
N ARG A 32 15.17 9.83 -11.51
CA ARG A 32 14.22 10.82 -10.96
C ARG A 32 12.84 10.25 -10.66
N THR A 33 12.57 8.99 -11.07
CA THR A 33 11.28 8.31 -10.86
C THR A 33 11.40 7.34 -9.70
N GLU A 34 10.55 7.48 -8.71
CA GLU A 34 10.40 6.51 -7.64
C GLU A 34 9.55 5.31 -8.10
N ILE A 35 9.94 4.12 -7.63
CA ILE A 35 9.19 2.89 -7.88
C ILE A 35 8.55 2.45 -6.58
N TRP A 36 7.25 2.22 -6.60
CA TRP A 36 6.48 1.63 -5.51
C TRP A 36 5.95 0.27 -5.94
N ALA A 37 6.27 -0.78 -5.16
CA ALA A 37 5.82 -2.12 -5.47
C ALA A 37 4.42 -2.37 -4.92
N VAL A 38 3.49 -2.77 -5.80
CA VAL A 38 2.13 -3.14 -5.40
C VAL A 38 2.12 -4.62 -5.04
N VAL A 39 1.96 -4.93 -3.74
CA VAL A 39 2.02 -6.29 -3.19
C VAL A 39 0.70 -6.75 -2.56
N LYS A 40 -0.40 -6.06 -2.86
CA LYS A 40 -1.75 -6.41 -2.40
C LYS A 40 -2.17 -7.81 -2.84
N ALA A 41 -3.22 -8.35 -2.22
CA ALA A 41 -3.76 -9.69 -2.48
C ALA A 41 -2.65 -10.77 -2.42
N ASN A 42 -1.87 -10.73 -1.33
CA ASN A 42 -0.72 -11.62 -1.14
C ASN A 42 0.28 -11.58 -2.31
N GLY A 43 0.64 -10.35 -2.76
CA GLY A 43 1.53 -10.16 -3.92
C GLY A 43 0.93 -10.73 -5.20
N TYR A 44 -0.39 -10.61 -5.39
CA TYR A 44 -1.13 -11.25 -6.48
C TYR A 44 -0.91 -12.78 -6.54
N GLY A 45 -0.77 -13.41 -5.38
CA GLY A 45 -0.50 -14.84 -5.22
C GLY A 45 0.98 -15.21 -5.23
N HIS A 46 1.89 -14.24 -5.35
CA HIS A 46 3.34 -14.48 -5.33
C HIS A 46 3.94 -14.53 -3.91
N GLY A 47 3.15 -14.22 -2.87
CA GLY A 47 3.65 -14.11 -1.50
C GLY A 47 4.10 -12.69 -1.18
N ALA A 48 3.22 -11.88 -0.54
CA ALA A 48 3.49 -10.46 -0.30
C ALA A 48 4.77 -10.23 0.50
N ASN A 49 5.00 -11.02 1.54
CA ASN A 49 6.15 -10.85 2.44
C ASN A 49 7.47 -11.16 1.74
N ASP A 50 7.53 -12.29 1.01
CA ASP A 50 8.76 -12.69 0.30
C ASP A 50 9.09 -11.70 -0.81
N VAL A 51 8.07 -11.27 -1.57
CA VAL A 51 8.23 -10.25 -2.62
C VAL A 51 8.66 -8.91 -2.01
N ALA A 52 8.03 -8.46 -0.92
CA ALA A 52 8.37 -7.20 -0.28
C ALA A 52 9.80 -7.21 0.29
N GLN A 53 10.21 -8.28 0.96
CA GLN A 53 11.57 -8.41 1.47
C GLN A 53 12.59 -8.43 0.34
N SER A 54 12.33 -9.19 -0.74
CA SER A 54 13.27 -9.27 -1.86
C SER A 54 13.39 -7.97 -2.64
N ALA A 55 12.31 -7.16 -2.69
CA ALA A 55 12.27 -5.88 -3.39
C ALA A 55 12.69 -4.69 -2.52
N ASN A 56 12.88 -4.88 -1.19
CA ASN A 56 13.00 -3.80 -0.22
C ASN A 56 14.04 -2.74 -0.59
N ASP A 57 15.21 -3.14 -1.06
CA ASP A 57 16.29 -2.22 -1.40
C ASP A 57 16.17 -1.62 -2.82
N LEU A 58 15.19 -2.08 -3.60
CA LEU A 58 15.00 -1.69 -4.99
C LEU A 58 13.86 -0.71 -5.20
N VAL A 59 12.98 -0.53 -4.20
CA VAL A 59 11.78 0.31 -4.30
C VAL A 59 11.78 1.41 -3.24
N SER A 60 11.01 2.47 -3.47
CA SER A 60 10.83 3.59 -2.52
C SER A 60 9.77 3.28 -1.47
N GLY A 61 8.82 2.40 -1.77
CA GLY A 61 7.73 2.01 -0.87
C GLY A 61 6.89 0.87 -1.44
N PHE A 62 5.86 0.52 -0.71
CA PHE A 62 4.94 -0.55 -1.06
C PHE A 62 3.51 -0.05 -1.09
N CYS A 63 2.66 -0.67 -1.92
CA CYS A 63 1.23 -0.42 -1.95
C CYS A 63 0.47 -1.71 -1.65
N VAL A 64 -0.55 -1.58 -0.82
CA VAL A 64 -1.45 -2.66 -0.40
C VAL A 64 -2.91 -2.25 -0.59
N SER A 65 -3.85 -3.17 -0.49
CA SER A 65 -5.27 -2.83 -0.66
C SER A 65 -5.96 -2.38 0.63
N ASN A 66 -5.58 -2.93 1.77
CA ASN A 66 -6.23 -2.67 3.05
C ASN A 66 -5.22 -2.60 4.21
N LEU A 67 -5.73 -2.28 5.40
CA LEU A 67 -4.91 -2.09 6.59
C LEU A 67 -4.29 -3.40 7.08
N ASP A 68 -5.01 -4.54 6.97
CA ASP A 68 -4.50 -5.84 7.41
C ASP A 68 -3.24 -6.24 6.64
N GLU A 69 -3.22 -6.01 5.32
CA GLU A 69 -2.03 -6.27 4.51
C GLU A 69 -0.85 -5.37 4.91
N ALA A 70 -1.13 -4.12 5.31
CA ALA A 70 -0.10 -3.22 5.82
C ALA A 70 0.45 -3.69 7.18
N ILE A 71 -0.43 -4.13 8.09
CA ILE A 71 -0.06 -4.72 9.38
C ILE A 71 0.82 -5.94 9.16
N GLU A 72 0.44 -6.81 8.23
CA GLU A 72 1.21 -8.03 7.91
C GLU A 72 2.63 -7.67 7.43
N LEU A 73 2.78 -6.74 6.50
CA LEU A 73 4.10 -6.28 6.04
C LEU A 73 4.94 -5.70 7.20
N ARG A 74 4.32 -4.88 8.08
CA ARG A 74 5.01 -4.33 9.26
C ARG A 74 5.47 -5.42 10.22
N SER A 75 4.64 -6.45 10.46
CA SER A 75 4.98 -7.59 11.34
C SER A 75 6.15 -8.42 10.79
N HIS A 76 6.37 -8.39 9.47
CA HIS A 76 7.50 -9.03 8.79
C HIS A 76 8.71 -8.10 8.60
N GLY A 77 8.75 -6.95 9.31
CA GLY A 77 9.91 -6.08 9.37
C GLY A 77 10.06 -5.08 8.23
N ILE A 78 9.05 -4.90 7.38
CA ILE A 78 9.07 -3.85 6.35
C ILE A 78 8.93 -2.49 7.02
N VAL A 79 9.97 -1.65 6.97
CA VAL A 79 10.01 -0.30 7.56
C VAL A 79 9.78 0.81 6.52
N LYS A 80 9.90 0.51 5.24
CA LYS A 80 9.67 1.46 4.14
C LYS A 80 8.23 1.99 4.14
N PRO A 81 7.98 3.14 3.50
CA PRO A 81 6.62 3.67 3.33
C PRO A 81 5.67 2.62 2.77
N ILE A 82 4.47 2.55 3.33
CA ILE A 82 3.37 1.71 2.85
C ILE A 82 2.18 2.61 2.59
N LEU A 83 1.58 2.50 1.41
CA LEU A 83 0.35 3.17 1.02
C LEU A 83 -0.79 2.16 0.92
N VAL A 84 -1.86 2.38 1.68
CA VAL A 84 -3.13 1.65 1.52
C VAL A 84 -3.93 2.31 0.42
N LEU A 85 -4.22 1.57 -0.66
CA LEU A 85 -4.85 2.09 -1.88
C LEU A 85 -6.37 2.24 -1.80
N SER A 86 -7.02 1.63 -0.80
CA SER A 86 -8.45 1.80 -0.53
C SER A 86 -8.66 2.71 0.67
N GLY A 87 -9.84 3.30 0.81
CA GLY A 87 -10.23 3.90 2.08
C GLY A 87 -10.25 2.84 3.19
N ILE A 88 -9.78 3.19 4.37
CA ILE A 88 -9.90 2.36 5.57
C ILE A 88 -11.12 2.80 6.38
N VAL A 89 -11.55 1.97 7.32
CA VAL A 89 -12.60 2.33 8.28
C VAL A 89 -12.07 3.46 9.17
N PRO A 90 -12.79 4.60 9.32
CA PRO A 90 -12.30 5.76 10.08
C PRO A 90 -11.89 5.43 11.52
N GLU A 91 -12.58 4.50 12.17
CA GLU A 91 -12.32 4.06 13.54
C GLU A 91 -10.95 3.40 13.71
N ASP A 92 -10.38 2.84 12.64
CA ASP A 92 -9.08 2.15 12.64
C ASP A 92 -7.90 3.10 12.30
N ILE A 93 -8.17 4.40 12.14
CA ILE A 93 -7.15 5.36 11.69
C ILE A 93 -5.94 5.44 12.64
N HIS A 94 -6.16 5.30 13.95
CA HIS A 94 -5.10 5.28 14.96
C HIS A 94 -4.08 4.15 14.72
N ILE A 95 -4.52 3.01 14.16
CA ILE A 95 -3.62 1.91 13.78
C ILE A 95 -2.68 2.34 12.65
N ALA A 96 -3.22 3.04 11.63
CA ALA A 96 -2.42 3.55 10.52
C ALA A 96 -1.38 4.58 11.00
N VAL A 97 -1.75 5.48 11.91
CA VAL A 97 -0.83 6.45 12.53
C VAL A 97 0.29 5.74 13.28
N ASN A 98 -0.05 4.82 14.19
CA ASN A 98 0.91 4.08 15.02
C ASN A 98 1.90 3.25 14.17
N LEU A 99 1.43 2.65 13.10
CA LEU A 99 2.24 1.87 12.16
C LEU A 99 2.93 2.71 11.09
N ARG A 100 2.74 4.04 11.09
CA ARG A 100 3.27 4.96 10.07
C ARG A 100 2.91 4.51 8.66
N VAL A 101 1.64 4.16 8.47
CA VAL A 101 1.08 3.77 7.18
C VAL A 101 0.39 4.97 6.55
N THR A 102 0.63 5.19 5.27
CA THR A 102 -0.03 6.24 4.50
C THR A 102 -1.40 5.72 4.03
N VAL A 103 -2.45 6.50 4.26
CA VAL A 103 -3.82 6.14 3.88
C VAL A 103 -4.29 6.89 2.65
N THR A 104 -5.27 6.33 1.95
CA THR A 104 -5.98 7.01 0.87
C THR A 104 -7.22 7.70 1.43
N VAL A 105 -7.34 9.01 1.21
CA VAL A 105 -8.53 9.80 1.50
C VAL A 105 -9.47 9.73 0.29
N PRO A 106 -10.62 9.05 0.39
CA PRO A 106 -11.55 8.90 -0.73
C PRO A 106 -12.48 10.11 -0.90
N SER A 107 -12.74 10.86 0.17
CA SER A 107 -13.64 12.03 0.18
C SER A 107 -13.38 12.91 1.39
N LEU A 108 -13.87 14.15 1.33
CA LEU A 108 -13.85 15.06 2.49
C LEU A 108 -14.68 14.53 3.67
N ASP A 109 -15.82 13.90 3.41
CA ASP A 109 -16.67 13.36 4.47
C ASP A 109 -15.98 12.23 5.23
N TRP A 110 -15.21 11.39 4.54
CA TRP A 110 -14.36 10.39 5.19
C TRP A 110 -13.32 11.08 6.11
N LEU A 111 -12.69 12.16 5.66
CA LEU A 111 -11.70 12.88 6.45
C LEU A 111 -12.32 13.52 7.69
N LYS A 112 -13.55 14.07 7.59
CA LYS A 112 -14.30 14.59 8.75
C LYS A 112 -14.61 13.50 9.78
N LEU A 113 -14.92 12.27 9.33
CA LEU A 113 -15.12 11.14 10.23
C LEU A 113 -13.81 10.75 10.92
N VAL A 114 -12.71 10.67 10.20
CA VAL A 114 -11.39 10.41 10.77
C VAL A 114 -11.02 11.43 11.85
N ALA A 115 -11.29 12.71 11.63
CA ALA A 115 -11.01 13.77 12.60
C ALA A 115 -11.76 13.61 13.93
N GLN A 116 -12.81 12.79 13.98
CA GLN A 116 -13.53 12.48 15.23
C GLN A 116 -12.85 11.37 16.05
N HIS A 117 -11.91 10.63 15.46
CA HIS A 117 -11.24 9.47 16.05
C HIS A 117 -9.77 9.73 16.39
N LEU A 118 -9.21 10.88 16.01
CA LEU A 118 -7.82 11.24 16.28
C LEU A 118 -7.76 12.48 17.19
N GLU A 119 -6.82 12.47 18.14
CA GLU A 119 -6.40 13.67 18.85
C GLU A 119 -5.53 14.55 17.92
N ASP A 120 -5.40 15.86 18.26
CA ASP A 120 -4.62 16.81 17.45
C ASP A 120 -3.19 16.34 17.17
N VAL A 121 -2.53 15.76 18.17
CA VAL A 121 -1.17 15.23 18.03
C VAL A 121 -1.08 14.06 17.06
N GLU A 122 -2.12 13.23 17.02
CA GLU A 122 -2.19 12.10 16.07
C GLU A 122 -2.47 12.58 14.65
N MET A 123 -3.30 13.60 14.49
CA MET A 123 -3.57 14.24 13.19
C MET A 123 -2.30 14.79 12.54
N GLU A 124 -1.39 15.41 13.31
CA GLU A 124 -0.11 15.92 12.81
C GLU A 124 0.80 14.80 12.23
N HIS A 125 0.60 13.58 12.69
CA HIS A 125 1.39 12.41 12.25
C HIS A 125 0.72 11.59 11.15
N LEU A 126 -0.54 11.87 10.83
CA LEU A 126 -1.29 11.19 9.77
C LEU A 126 -0.70 11.51 8.40
N LYS A 127 -0.27 10.46 7.71
CA LYS A 127 0.17 10.55 6.30
C LYS A 127 -0.95 10.09 5.39
N PHE A 128 -1.29 10.89 4.40
CA PHE A 128 -2.36 10.54 3.47
C PHE A 128 -2.11 11.02 2.04
N HIS A 129 -2.77 10.38 1.10
CA HIS A 129 -2.92 10.83 -0.28
C HIS A 129 -4.39 11.05 -0.59
N ILE A 130 -4.75 12.20 -1.16
CA ILE A 130 -6.09 12.46 -1.65
C ILE A 130 -6.27 11.68 -2.96
N LYS A 131 -7.32 10.86 -3.02
CA LYS A 131 -7.65 10.13 -4.23
C LYS A 131 -8.45 11.03 -5.18
N VAL A 132 -7.94 11.19 -6.40
CA VAL A 132 -8.66 11.84 -7.50
C VAL A 132 -9.19 10.76 -8.44
N ASP A 133 -10.48 10.79 -8.74
CA ASP A 133 -11.08 9.93 -9.75
C ASP A 133 -11.03 10.64 -11.11
N SER A 134 -10.10 10.21 -11.94
CA SER A 134 -9.93 10.71 -13.31
C SER A 134 -10.68 9.90 -14.36
N GLY A 135 -11.68 9.11 -13.96
CA GLY A 135 -12.54 8.37 -14.89
C GLY A 135 -12.70 6.88 -14.58
N MET A 136 -12.07 6.35 -13.52
CA MET A 136 -12.27 4.94 -13.10
C MET A 136 -13.66 4.71 -12.49
N GLY A 137 -14.28 5.75 -11.86
CA GLY A 137 -15.62 5.69 -11.29
C GLY A 137 -15.74 4.79 -10.05
N ARG A 138 -14.73 4.73 -9.20
CA ARG A 138 -14.75 3.86 -8.02
C ARG A 138 -14.71 4.62 -6.70
N ILE A 139 -13.67 5.39 -6.46
CA ILE A 139 -13.46 6.23 -5.27
C ILE A 139 -12.63 7.46 -5.65
N GLY A 140 -12.78 8.53 -4.90
CA GLY A 140 -11.99 9.75 -5.07
C GLY A 140 -12.86 10.95 -5.42
N VAL A 141 -12.31 12.13 -5.21
CA VAL A 141 -12.92 13.39 -5.61
C VAL A 141 -12.84 13.56 -7.12
N THR A 142 -13.84 14.18 -7.72
CA THR A 142 -13.93 14.39 -9.18
C THR A 142 -13.66 15.83 -9.56
N THR A 143 -13.75 16.76 -8.60
CA THR A 143 -13.51 18.20 -8.81
C THR A 143 -12.55 18.75 -7.77
N ALA A 144 -11.97 19.92 -8.03
CA ALA A 144 -11.13 20.63 -7.08
C ALA A 144 -11.91 21.11 -5.86
N GLU A 145 -13.21 21.46 -6.03
CA GLU A 145 -14.10 21.91 -4.97
C GLU A 145 -14.37 20.77 -3.95
N GLU A 146 -14.46 19.53 -4.41
CA GLU A 146 -14.61 18.36 -3.52
C GLU A 146 -13.34 18.03 -2.73
N ALA A 147 -12.18 18.56 -3.15
CA ALA A 147 -10.89 18.34 -2.51
C ALA A 147 -10.56 19.42 -1.44
N ASN A 148 -11.32 20.54 -1.40
CA ASN A 148 -11.13 21.67 -0.51
C ASN A 148 -12.18 21.66 0.62
#